data_56726c50c1b41985b0d905135db2bff3
#
_entry.id   56726c50c1b41985b0d905135db2bff3
#
_cell.length_a   1.000
_cell.length_b   1.000
_cell.length_c   1.000
_cell.angle_alpha   90.00
_cell.angle_beta   90.00
_cell.angle_gamma   90.00
#
_symmetry.space_group_name_H-M   'P 1'
#
loop_
_entity.id
_entity.type
_entity.pdbx_description
1 polymer ?
#
loop_
_entity_poly.entity_id
_entity_poly.type
_entity_poly.pdbx_seq_one_letter_code
_entity_poly.pdbx_strand_id
1 'polypeptide(L)'
;IRKALKAEFPKVPVVSLNFAGLEKDSGFPVDLKTLLKLAFAIFYGDSLMSLYNQTKPYEAAEGESDKVREDCVKLVLNAFAAGTYRRYKRIHAAMFERFSKVERNRQAKVKVGIVGEIYVKYSPLGNSHLEDFLLSEGCEPVVPALMDFVMYCAVNNINDEKYYGHKKRGTILFKIVYRYLHRIQKKIIRQARAAGY
;
A
#
# COMPACT_ATOMS: atom_id res chain seq x y z
N ILE A 1 0.10 -26.18 -2.83
CA ILE A 1 -1.24 -25.91 -2.26
C ILE A 1 -2.31 -26.33 -3.27
N ARG A 2 -2.38 -25.80 -4.51
CA ARG A 2 -3.44 -26.11 -5.51
C ARG A 2 -3.56 -27.62 -5.78
N LYS A 3 -2.46 -28.32 -6.01
CA LYS A 3 -2.47 -29.79 -6.25
C LYS A 3 -2.99 -30.57 -5.03
N ALA A 4 -2.59 -30.17 -3.82
CA ALA A 4 -3.04 -30.82 -2.59
C ALA A 4 -4.54 -30.60 -2.35
N LEU A 5 -5.01 -29.34 -2.48
CA LEU A 5 -6.43 -29.02 -2.30
C LEU A 5 -7.33 -29.66 -3.37
N LYS A 6 -6.88 -29.77 -4.63
CA LYS A 6 -7.67 -30.44 -5.68
C LYS A 6 -7.93 -31.93 -5.43
N ALA A 7 -7.08 -32.61 -4.66
CA ALA A 7 -7.26 -34.02 -4.33
C ALA A 7 -8.46 -34.23 -3.39
N GLU A 8 -8.64 -33.38 -2.40
CA GLU A 8 -9.70 -33.47 -1.39
C GLU A 8 -10.89 -32.55 -1.68
N PHE A 9 -10.63 -31.39 -2.28
CA PHE A 9 -11.62 -30.35 -2.53
C PHE A 9 -11.62 -29.87 -3.98
N PRO A 10 -12.01 -30.72 -4.96
CA PRO A 10 -11.88 -30.43 -6.39
C PRO A 10 -12.70 -29.22 -6.87
N LYS A 11 -13.75 -28.84 -6.12
CA LYS A 11 -14.62 -27.70 -6.45
C LYS A 11 -14.20 -26.37 -5.82
N VAL A 12 -13.21 -26.37 -4.90
CA VAL A 12 -12.76 -25.14 -4.26
C VAL A 12 -11.76 -24.44 -5.17
N PRO A 13 -12.06 -23.19 -5.61
CA PRO A 13 -11.14 -22.43 -6.43
C PRO A 13 -9.93 -21.97 -5.61
N VAL A 14 -8.73 -22.26 -6.10
CA VAL A 14 -7.48 -21.71 -5.54
C VAL A 14 -7.06 -20.56 -6.43
N VAL A 15 -7.27 -19.34 -5.92
CA VAL A 15 -6.92 -18.10 -6.63
C VAL A 15 -5.55 -17.62 -6.18
N SER A 16 -4.67 -17.29 -7.13
CA SER A 16 -3.40 -16.61 -6.85
C SER A 16 -3.28 -15.34 -7.68
N LEU A 17 -2.76 -14.28 -7.07
CA LEU A 17 -2.41 -13.05 -7.78
C LEU A 17 -1.02 -13.23 -8.37
N ASN A 18 -0.96 -13.61 -9.65
CA ASN A 18 0.30 -13.80 -10.35
C ASN A 18 0.56 -12.67 -11.34
N PHE A 19 1.30 -11.66 -10.92
CA PHE A 19 1.72 -10.55 -11.77
C PHE A 19 2.86 -10.92 -12.74
N ALA A 20 3.55 -12.05 -12.51
CA ALA A 20 4.70 -12.46 -13.31
C ALA A 20 4.33 -13.34 -14.51
N GLY A 21 3.07 -13.71 -14.68
CA GLY A 21 2.62 -14.56 -15.79
C GLY A 21 3.11 -16.02 -15.72
N LEU A 22 3.66 -16.46 -14.60
CA LEU A 22 4.19 -17.82 -14.40
C LEU A 22 3.10 -18.88 -14.26
N GLU A 23 1.88 -18.50 -13.92
CA GLU A 23 0.72 -19.39 -13.85
C GLU A 23 -0.32 -18.99 -14.88
N LYS A 24 -0.58 -19.90 -15.84
CA LYS A 24 -1.58 -19.67 -16.90
C LYS A 24 -3.03 -19.75 -16.39
N ASP A 25 -3.28 -20.45 -15.28
CA ASP A 25 -4.60 -20.67 -14.68
C ASP A 25 -4.67 -20.11 -13.26
N SER A 26 -4.49 -18.80 -13.09
CA SER A 26 -4.57 -18.14 -11.78
C SER A 26 -5.98 -18.15 -11.17
N GLY A 27 -7.00 -18.55 -11.92
CA GLY A 27 -8.41 -18.60 -11.49
C GLY A 27 -9.07 -17.22 -11.32
N PHE A 28 -8.32 -16.12 -11.52
CA PHE A 28 -8.82 -14.75 -11.41
C PHE A 28 -8.31 -13.89 -12.57
N PRO A 29 -9.18 -13.55 -13.54
CA PRO A 29 -8.79 -12.65 -14.62
C PRO A 29 -8.61 -11.23 -14.08
N VAL A 30 -7.39 -10.71 -14.17
CA VAL A 30 -7.09 -9.33 -13.75
C VAL A 30 -7.15 -8.44 -14.99
N ASP A 31 -8.25 -7.72 -15.16
CA ASP A 31 -8.40 -6.71 -16.20
C ASP A 31 -7.71 -5.38 -15.82
N LEU A 32 -7.54 -4.49 -16.78
CA LEU A 32 -6.92 -3.18 -16.55
C LEU A 32 -7.68 -2.34 -15.51
N LYS A 33 -9.02 -2.49 -15.44
CA LYS A 33 -9.86 -1.77 -14.47
C LYS A 33 -9.57 -2.25 -13.05
N THR A 34 -9.41 -3.56 -12.86
CA THR A 34 -9.04 -4.17 -11.58
C THR A 34 -7.62 -3.78 -11.17
N LEU A 35 -6.66 -3.77 -12.11
CA LEU A 35 -5.29 -3.28 -11.84
C LEU A 35 -5.28 -1.81 -11.40
N LEU A 36 -6.07 -0.96 -12.03
CA LEU A 36 -6.20 0.44 -11.62
C LEU A 36 -6.82 0.57 -10.22
N LYS A 37 -7.88 -0.19 -9.92
CA LYS A 37 -8.46 -0.22 -8.57
C LYS A 37 -7.42 -0.65 -7.54
N LEU A 38 -6.67 -1.71 -7.82
CA LEU A 38 -5.61 -2.20 -6.93
C LEU A 38 -4.53 -1.14 -6.69
N ALA A 39 -4.07 -0.44 -7.74
CA ALA A 39 -3.08 0.63 -7.60
C ALA A 39 -3.59 1.76 -6.69
N PHE A 40 -4.87 2.18 -6.82
CA PHE A 40 -5.43 3.18 -5.92
C PHE A 40 -5.63 2.65 -4.50
N ALA A 41 -5.99 1.38 -4.32
CA ALA A 41 -6.08 0.75 -3.01
C ALA A 41 -4.72 0.76 -2.30
N ILE A 42 -3.63 0.44 -3.02
CA ILE A 42 -2.27 0.51 -2.50
C ILE A 42 -1.92 1.95 -2.07
N PHE A 43 -2.18 2.97 -2.90
CA PHE A 43 -1.92 4.36 -2.51
C PHE A 43 -2.66 4.77 -1.25
N TYR A 44 -3.92 4.36 -1.08
CA TYR A 44 -4.69 4.67 0.13
C TYR A 44 -4.18 3.89 1.33
N GLY A 45 -3.86 2.61 1.16
CA GLY A 45 -3.28 1.77 2.21
C GLY A 45 -1.95 2.31 2.72
N ASP A 46 -1.02 2.62 1.79
CA ASP A 46 0.28 3.19 2.13
C ASP A 46 0.16 4.53 2.87
N SER A 47 -0.75 5.40 2.39
CA SER A 47 -0.98 6.69 3.06
C SER A 47 -1.58 6.51 4.44
N LEU A 48 -2.54 5.59 4.60
CA LEU A 48 -3.18 5.31 5.88
C LEU A 48 -2.20 4.71 6.89
N MET A 49 -1.39 3.74 6.47
CA MET A 49 -0.33 3.14 7.27
C MET A 49 0.67 4.21 7.73
N SER A 50 1.16 5.04 6.80
CA SER A 50 2.13 6.09 7.12
C SER A 50 1.56 7.14 8.09
N LEU A 51 0.32 7.59 7.88
CA LEU A 51 -0.36 8.55 8.76
C LEU A 51 -0.58 7.97 10.15
N TYR A 52 -1.03 6.72 10.22
CA TYR A 52 -1.25 6.04 11.49
C TYR A 52 0.05 5.89 12.27
N ASN A 53 1.10 5.36 11.65
CA ASN A 53 2.40 5.15 12.30
C ASN A 53 3.07 6.45 12.76
N GLN A 54 2.84 7.57 12.05
CA GLN A 54 3.33 8.90 12.42
C GLN A 54 2.42 9.64 13.42
N THR A 55 1.25 9.10 13.76
CA THR A 55 0.31 9.76 14.68
C THR A 55 0.12 8.95 15.95
N LYS A 56 -0.07 7.64 15.85
CA LYS A 56 -0.37 6.73 16.95
C LYS A 56 0.60 6.82 18.14
N PRO A 57 1.94 6.83 17.94
CA PRO A 57 2.87 6.93 19.09
C PRO A 57 2.79 8.26 19.83
N TYR A 58 2.21 9.28 19.22
CA TYR A 58 2.17 10.65 19.73
C TYR A 58 0.78 11.06 20.19
N GLU A 59 -0.27 10.26 20.03
CA GLU A 59 -1.63 10.63 20.41
C GLU A 59 -1.72 11.01 21.90
N ALA A 60 -2.46 12.08 22.19
CA ALA A 60 -2.67 12.53 23.56
C ALA A 60 -3.78 11.74 24.26
N ALA A 61 -4.83 11.39 23.52
CA ALA A 61 -5.93 10.55 23.97
C ALA A 61 -5.82 9.15 23.36
N GLU A 62 -5.71 8.13 24.19
CA GLU A 62 -5.56 6.74 23.75
C GLU A 62 -6.72 6.30 22.85
N GLY A 63 -6.39 5.69 21.71
CA GLY A 63 -7.36 5.16 20.76
C GLY A 63 -7.98 6.20 19.81
N GLU A 64 -7.58 7.46 19.86
CA GLU A 64 -8.07 8.49 18.93
C GLU A 64 -7.59 8.21 17.51
N SER A 65 -6.32 7.85 17.35
CA SER A 65 -5.74 7.46 16.05
C SER A 65 -6.43 6.23 15.45
N ASP A 66 -6.86 5.27 16.28
CA ASP A 66 -7.58 4.08 15.82
C ASP A 66 -8.94 4.44 15.23
N LYS A 67 -9.71 5.31 15.92
CA LYS A 67 -11.00 5.79 15.43
C LYS A 67 -10.85 6.54 14.10
N VAL A 68 -9.84 7.42 14.01
CA VAL A 68 -9.54 8.16 12.77
C VAL A 68 -9.14 7.22 11.63
N ARG A 69 -8.34 6.18 11.94
CA ARG A 69 -7.98 5.13 10.96
C ARG A 69 -9.21 4.42 10.43
N GLU A 70 -10.11 3.97 11.31
CA GLU A 70 -11.35 3.31 10.91
C GLU A 70 -12.23 4.20 10.04
N ASP A 71 -12.39 5.47 10.38
CA ASP A 71 -13.18 6.42 9.60
C ASP A 71 -12.56 6.72 8.24
N CYS A 72 -11.23 6.72 8.15
CA CYS A 72 -10.53 6.81 6.87
C CYS A 72 -10.70 5.54 6.04
N VAL A 73 -10.68 4.35 6.65
CA VAL A 73 -10.99 3.09 5.95
C VAL A 73 -12.40 3.13 5.38
N LYS A 74 -13.40 3.53 6.18
CA LYS A 74 -14.80 3.68 5.71
C LYS A 74 -14.92 4.68 4.56
N LEU A 75 -14.22 5.82 4.65
CA LEU A 75 -14.16 6.83 3.57
C LEU A 75 -13.65 6.22 2.27
N VAL A 76 -12.56 5.46 2.32
CA VAL A 76 -11.95 4.82 1.15
C VAL A 76 -12.87 3.74 0.59
N LEU A 77 -13.43 2.86 1.42
CA LEU A 77 -14.36 1.81 1.00
C LEU A 77 -15.60 2.39 0.31
N ASN A 78 -16.19 3.46 0.87
CA ASN A 78 -17.31 4.16 0.27
C ASN A 78 -16.95 4.77 -1.10
N ALA A 79 -15.71 5.29 -1.24
CA ALA A 79 -15.24 5.81 -2.52
C ALA A 79 -15.08 4.70 -3.59
N PHE A 80 -14.66 3.51 -3.18
CA PHE A 80 -14.59 2.34 -4.07
C PHE A 80 -16.00 1.85 -4.45
N ALA A 81 -16.91 1.73 -3.49
CA ALA A 81 -18.30 1.34 -3.74
C ALA A 81 -19.01 2.30 -4.70
N ALA A 82 -18.82 3.61 -4.50
CA ALA A 82 -19.38 4.67 -5.35
C ALA A 82 -18.65 4.86 -6.69
N GLY A 83 -17.58 4.09 -6.97
CA GLY A 83 -16.75 4.26 -8.17
C GLY A 83 -15.93 5.56 -8.23
N THR A 84 -15.87 6.32 -7.14
CA THR A 84 -15.18 7.62 -7.07
C THR A 84 -13.73 7.53 -6.58
N TYR A 85 -13.18 6.32 -6.43
CA TYR A 85 -11.82 6.05 -5.93
C TYR A 85 -10.71 6.80 -6.68
N ARG A 86 -10.94 7.25 -7.92
CA ARG A 86 -9.96 8.04 -8.69
C ARG A 86 -9.87 9.51 -8.26
N ARG A 87 -10.75 9.99 -7.38
CA ARG A 87 -10.70 11.34 -6.79
C ARG A 87 -9.66 11.43 -5.67
N TYR A 88 -8.50 10.83 -5.89
CA TYR A 88 -7.46 10.62 -4.88
C TYR A 88 -7.03 11.90 -4.16
N LYS A 89 -6.96 13.04 -4.84
CA LYS A 89 -6.58 14.31 -4.21
C LYS A 89 -7.54 14.70 -3.09
N ARG A 90 -8.85 14.55 -3.33
CA ARG A 90 -9.90 14.89 -2.35
C ARG A 90 -9.91 13.88 -1.20
N ILE A 91 -9.74 12.60 -1.51
CA ILE A 91 -9.75 11.54 -0.50
C ILE A 91 -8.53 11.66 0.41
N HIS A 92 -7.32 11.84 -0.15
CA HIS A 92 -6.11 12.04 0.66
C HIS A 92 -6.19 13.35 1.48
N ALA A 93 -6.67 14.45 0.92
CA ALA A 93 -6.87 15.69 1.68
C ALA A 93 -7.77 15.46 2.89
N ALA A 94 -8.88 14.71 2.73
CA ALA A 94 -9.76 14.37 3.83
C ALA A 94 -9.12 13.43 4.86
N MET A 95 -8.22 12.51 4.43
CA MET A 95 -7.44 11.67 5.35
C MET A 95 -6.44 12.51 6.15
N PHE A 96 -5.65 13.34 5.48
CA PHE A 96 -4.67 14.22 6.13
C PHE A 96 -5.34 15.18 7.10
N GLU A 97 -6.47 15.79 6.73
CA GLU A 97 -7.25 16.66 7.61
C GLU A 97 -7.73 15.95 8.89
N ARG A 98 -8.20 14.69 8.77
CA ARG A 98 -8.65 13.92 9.92
C ARG A 98 -7.49 13.60 10.88
N PHE A 99 -6.38 13.11 10.35
CA PHE A 99 -5.20 12.81 11.18
C PHE A 99 -4.53 14.04 11.76
N SER A 100 -4.59 15.20 11.09
CA SER A 100 -4.04 16.45 11.63
C SER A 100 -4.81 17.00 12.83
N LYS A 101 -6.07 16.56 13.02
CA LYS A 101 -6.91 16.93 14.17
C LYS A 101 -6.63 16.09 15.42
N VAL A 102 -5.94 14.96 15.29
CA VAL A 102 -5.52 14.16 16.45
C VAL A 102 -4.52 14.97 17.25
N GLU A 103 -4.85 15.21 18.50
CA GLU A 103 -3.94 15.90 19.42
C GLU A 103 -2.71 15.05 19.70
N ARG A 104 -1.52 15.65 19.56
CA ARG A 104 -0.24 14.93 19.67
C ARG A 104 0.66 15.52 20.71
N ASN A 105 1.24 14.66 21.54
CA ASN A 105 2.33 15.02 22.45
C ASN A 105 3.59 15.35 21.63
N ARG A 106 4.33 16.38 22.06
CA ARG A 106 5.56 16.81 21.38
C ARG A 106 6.82 16.00 21.77
N GLN A 107 6.64 14.91 22.52
CA GLN A 107 7.78 14.08 22.93
C GLN A 107 8.36 13.35 21.72
N ALA A 108 9.67 13.51 21.49
CA ALA A 108 10.35 12.77 20.43
C ALA A 108 10.33 11.25 20.71
N LYS A 109 10.00 10.46 19.70
CA LYS A 109 10.00 9.00 19.76
C LYS A 109 11.12 8.44 18.90
N VAL A 110 11.60 7.25 19.25
CA VAL A 110 12.57 6.52 18.44
C VAL A 110 11.87 6.01 17.18
N LYS A 111 12.45 6.32 16.01
CA LYS A 111 11.94 5.82 14.73
C LYS A 111 12.64 4.52 14.38
N VAL A 112 11.85 3.47 14.14
CA VAL A 112 12.36 2.13 13.83
C VAL A 112 11.92 1.73 12.43
N GLY A 113 12.90 1.58 11.51
CA GLY A 113 12.66 1.13 10.14
C GLY A 113 12.42 -0.37 10.06
N ILE A 114 11.28 -0.78 9.48
CA ILE A 114 10.98 -2.18 9.19
C ILE A 114 11.41 -2.49 7.76
N VAL A 115 12.40 -3.37 7.60
CA VAL A 115 12.93 -3.79 6.30
C VAL A 115 12.81 -5.30 6.13
N GLY A 116 12.81 -5.77 4.91
CA GLY A 116 12.68 -7.19 4.58
C GLY A 116 11.94 -7.39 3.26
N GLU A 117 11.58 -8.62 2.96
CA GLU A 117 10.75 -8.95 1.81
C GLU A 117 9.26 -8.57 2.07
N ILE A 118 8.41 -8.59 1.05
CA ILE A 118 7.04 -8.08 1.12
C ILE A 118 6.23 -8.75 2.23
N TYR A 119 6.26 -10.10 2.30
CA TYR A 119 5.47 -10.83 3.27
C TYR A 119 5.88 -10.48 4.72
N VAL A 120 7.18 -10.37 4.99
CA VAL A 120 7.68 -10.01 6.31
C VAL A 120 7.37 -8.55 6.66
N LYS A 121 7.44 -7.62 5.70
CA LYS A 121 7.16 -6.21 5.98
C LYS A 121 5.69 -5.91 6.26
N TYR A 122 4.77 -6.53 5.52
CA TYR A 122 3.37 -6.09 5.51
C TYR A 122 2.38 -7.10 6.08
N SER A 123 2.81 -8.33 6.40
CA SER A 123 1.93 -9.32 6.98
C SER A 123 2.16 -9.46 8.49
N PRO A 124 1.19 -9.10 9.33
CA PRO A 124 1.28 -9.31 10.78
C PRO A 124 1.56 -10.76 11.14
N LEU A 125 1.02 -11.71 10.37
CA LEU A 125 1.32 -13.14 10.52
C LEU A 125 2.80 -13.46 10.21
N GLY A 126 3.38 -12.79 9.20
CA GLY A 126 4.76 -13.02 8.77
C GLY A 126 5.81 -12.39 9.67
N ASN A 127 5.45 -11.35 10.42
CA ASN A 127 6.38 -10.59 11.28
C ASN A 127 5.98 -10.59 12.77
N SER A 128 5.03 -11.44 13.17
CA SER A 128 4.57 -11.54 14.56
C SER A 128 4.06 -10.20 15.13
N HIS A 129 3.29 -9.44 14.34
CA HIS A 129 2.72 -8.14 14.74
C HIS A 129 3.79 -7.11 15.14
N LEU A 130 4.90 -7.04 14.38
CA LEU A 130 6.04 -6.17 14.68
C LEU A 130 5.67 -4.69 14.81
N GLU A 131 4.76 -4.17 13.97
CA GLU A 131 4.31 -2.77 14.07
C GLU A 131 3.59 -2.52 15.41
N ASP A 132 2.69 -3.41 15.82
CA ASP A 132 1.96 -3.31 17.09
C ASP A 132 2.92 -3.38 18.28
N PHE A 133 3.92 -4.27 18.21
CA PHE A 133 4.98 -4.37 19.22
C PHE A 133 5.77 -3.06 19.33
N LEU A 134 6.24 -2.49 18.22
CA LEU A 134 6.98 -1.23 18.24
C LEU A 134 6.15 -0.07 18.79
N LEU A 135 4.85 -0.02 18.46
CA LEU A 135 3.92 0.97 19.01
C LEU A 135 3.76 0.80 20.51
N SER A 136 3.65 -0.43 21.04
CA SER A 136 3.55 -0.72 22.47
C SER A 136 4.82 -0.32 23.25
N GLU A 137 6.00 -0.40 22.59
CA GLU A 137 7.27 0.07 23.14
C GLU A 137 7.46 1.60 22.99
N GLY A 138 6.44 2.31 22.51
CA GLY A 138 6.47 3.75 22.34
C GLY A 138 7.36 4.24 21.19
N CYS A 139 7.68 3.39 20.24
CA CYS A 139 8.45 3.72 19.03
C CYS A 139 7.54 4.19 17.89
N GLU A 140 8.11 4.91 16.91
CA GLU A 140 7.45 5.22 15.63
C GLU A 140 7.89 4.19 14.58
N PRO A 141 7.01 3.25 14.14
CA PRO A 141 7.35 2.33 13.07
C PRO A 141 7.45 3.07 11.74
N VAL A 142 8.49 2.78 10.97
CA VAL A 142 8.68 3.32 9.61
C VAL A 142 8.71 2.16 8.62
N VAL A 143 7.60 1.97 7.90
CA VAL A 143 7.44 0.93 6.90
C VAL A 143 7.48 1.57 5.51
N PRO A 144 8.37 1.13 4.59
CA PRO A 144 8.39 1.62 3.21
C PRO A 144 7.05 1.34 2.52
N ALA A 145 6.61 2.26 1.67
CA ALA A 145 5.35 2.11 0.94
C ALA A 145 5.37 0.90 -0.02
N LEU A 146 4.28 0.15 -0.09
CA LEU A 146 4.14 -0.96 -1.04
C LEU A 146 4.17 -0.47 -2.49
N MET A 147 3.66 0.73 -2.76
CA MET A 147 3.73 1.35 -4.08
C MET A 147 5.17 1.59 -4.54
N ASP A 148 6.11 1.88 -3.63
CA ASP A 148 7.54 2.03 -3.98
C ASP A 148 8.11 0.72 -4.52
N PHE A 149 7.71 -0.42 -3.94
CA PHE A 149 8.09 -1.73 -4.46
C PHE A 149 7.48 -2.00 -5.85
N VAL A 150 6.21 -1.68 -6.06
CA VAL A 150 5.55 -1.81 -7.38
C VAL A 150 6.28 -0.97 -8.43
N MET A 151 6.65 0.25 -8.09
CA MET A 151 7.42 1.13 -9.00
C MET A 151 8.84 0.63 -9.23
N TYR A 152 9.50 0.09 -8.21
CA TYR A 152 10.81 -0.55 -8.33
C TYR A 152 10.76 -1.71 -9.34
N CYS A 153 9.76 -2.59 -9.26
CA CYS A 153 9.57 -3.67 -10.23
C CYS A 153 9.37 -3.15 -11.67
N ALA A 154 8.62 -2.05 -11.82
CA ALA A 154 8.42 -1.43 -13.13
C ALA A 154 9.73 -0.83 -13.69
N VAL A 155 10.53 -0.18 -12.85
CA VAL A 155 11.85 0.39 -13.24
C VAL A 155 12.84 -0.73 -13.60
N ASN A 156 12.86 -1.84 -12.85
CA ASN A 156 13.71 -2.98 -13.18
C ASN A 156 13.40 -3.54 -14.56
N ASN A 157 12.12 -3.71 -14.91
CA ASN A 157 11.74 -4.13 -16.27
C ASN A 157 12.21 -3.17 -17.36
N ILE A 158 12.23 -1.86 -17.07
CA ILE A 158 12.75 -0.83 -18.00
C ILE A 158 14.27 -0.92 -18.12
N ASN A 159 14.96 -1.13 -17.01
CA ASN A 159 16.42 -1.23 -16.95
C ASN A 159 16.93 -2.52 -17.58
N ASP A 160 16.21 -3.64 -17.46
CA ASP A 160 16.54 -4.90 -18.13
C ASP A 160 16.64 -4.74 -19.66
N GLU A 161 15.72 -3.94 -20.26
CA GLU A 161 15.83 -3.61 -21.68
C GLU A 161 17.08 -2.78 -21.98
N LYS A 162 17.37 -1.80 -21.13
CA LYS A 162 18.48 -0.85 -21.33
C LYS A 162 19.86 -1.51 -21.20
N TYR A 163 20.03 -2.36 -20.18
CA TYR A 163 21.35 -2.88 -19.82
C TYR A 163 21.64 -4.28 -20.38
N TYR A 164 20.58 -5.09 -20.57
CA TYR A 164 20.72 -6.48 -21.01
C TYR A 164 20.14 -6.75 -22.40
N GLY A 165 19.59 -5.74 -23.09
CA GLY A 165 19.04 -5.86 -24.44
C GLY A 165 17.77 -6.72 -24.53
N HIS A 166 17.18 -7.10 -23.41
CA HIS A 166 15.97 -7.93 -23.37
C HIS A 166 14.74 -7.11 -23.77
N LYS A 167 14.49 -6.97 -25.07
CA LYS A 167 13.27 -6.30 -25.58
C LYS A 167 12.01 -7.08 -25.18
N LYS A 168 11.40 -6.68 -24.06
CA LYS A 168 10.08 -7.18 -23.68
C LYS A 168 9.01 -6.32 -24.39
N ARG A 169 8.07 -6.96 -25.11
CA ARG A 169 6.96 -6.26 -25.81
C ARG A 169 6.15 -5.32 -24.92
N GLY A 170 6.28 -5.41 -23.60
CA GLY A 170 5.58 -4.59 -22.60
C GLY A 170 6.33 -3.35 -22.10
N THR A 171 7.61 -3.13 -22.45
CA THR A 171 8.42 -2.06 -21.84
C THR A 171 7.84 -0.66 -22.03
N ILE A 172 7.23 -0.37 -23.17
CA ILE A 172 6.57 0.92 -23.43
C ILE A 172 5.38 1.10 -22.47
N LEU A 173 4.59 0.06 -22.29
CA LEU A 173 3.47 0.08 -21.34
C LEU A 173 3.96 0.29 -19.90
N PHE A 174 5.03 -0.40 -19.48
CA PHE A 174 5.64 -0.18 -18.17
C PHE A 174 6.12 1.25 -17.97
N LYS A 175 6.73 1.89 -18.99
CA LYS A 175 7.13 3.31 -18.96
C LYS A 175 5.93 4.25 -18.76
N ILE A 176 4.81 3.97 -19.44
CA ILE A 176 3.58 4.78 -19.33
C ILE A 176 2.96 4.62 -17.93
N VAL A 177 2.80 3.38 -17.48
CA VAL A 177 2.25 3.06 -16.15
C VAL A 177 3.11 3.67 -15.05
N TYR A 178 4.43 3.48 -15.11
CA TYR A 178 5.36 4.09 -14.15
C TYR A 178 5.20 5.62 -14.08
N ARG A 179 5.20 6.30 -15.22
CA ARG A 179 5.04 7.77 -15.27
C ARG A 179 3.71 8.22 -14.66
N TYR A 180 2.64 7.46 -14.90
CA TYR A 180 1.32 7.76 -14.38
C TYR A 180 1.28 7.60 -12.84
N LEU A 181 1.72 6.45 -12.32
CA LEU A 181 1.77 6.17 -10.88
C LEU A 181 2.69 7.15 -10.14
N HIS A 182 3.87 7.41 -10.68
CA HIS A 182 4.82 8.37 -10.12
C HIS A 182 4.28 9.80 -10.03
N ARG A 183 3.49 10.24 -11.03
CA ARG A 183 2.81 11.55 -10.98
C ARG A 183 1.77 11.61 -9.86
N ILE A 184 1.02 10.53 -9.63
CA ILE A 184 0.05 10.43 -8.54
C ILE A 184 0.78 10.50 -7.21
N GLN A 185 1.78 9.65 -7.02
CA GLN A 185 2.57 9.58 -5.78
C GLN A 185 3.19 10.95 -5.43
N LYS A 186 3.84 11.61 -6.38
CA LYS A 186 4.38 12.98 -6.16
C LYS A 186 3.32 13.97 -5.66
N LYS A 187 2.08 13.87 -6.15
CA LYS A 187 0.99 14.76 -5.70
C LYS A 187 0.55 14.41 -4.28
N ILE A 188 0.46 13.13 -3.94
CA ILE A 188 0.13 12.66 -2.59
C ILE A 188 1.20 13.12 -1.61
N ILE A 189 2.48 12.92 -1.91
CA ILE A 189 3.60 13.35 -1.06
C ILE A 189 3.58 14.88 -0.84
N ARG A 190 3.28 15.66 -1.88
CA ARG A 190 3.15 17.13 -1.72
C ARG A 190 2.01 17.51 -0.78
N GLN A 191 0.87 16.81 -0.86
CA GLN A 191 -0.26 17.04 0.05
C GLN A 191 0.09 16.63 1.48
N ALA A 192 0.76 15.49 1.66
CA ALA A 192 1.23 15.02 2.97
C ALA A 192 2.15 16.06 3.63
N ARG A 193 3.18 16.52 2.90
CA ARG A 193 4.11 17.56 3.38
C ARG A 193 3.41 18.87 3.74
N ALA A 194 2.42 19.29 2.94
CA ALA A 194 1.63 20.49 3.22
C ALA A 194 0.74 20.34 4.47
N ALA A 195 0.40 19.10 4.86
CA ALA A 195 -0.34 18.77 6.07
C ALA A 195 0.54 18.44 7.28
N GLY A 196 1.88 18.55 7.15
CA GLY A 196 2.83 18.33 8.25
C GLY A 196 3.28 16.89 8.47
N TYR A 197 3.18 16.05 7.40
CA TYR A 197 3.60 14.64 7.39
C TYR A 197 4.78 14.41 6.44
#